data_cfaf704d6b3f2a2f2b5a770863ac61c0
#
_entry.id   cfaf704d6b3f2a2f2b5a770863ac61c0
#
_cell.length_a   1.000
_cell.length_b   1.000
_cell.length_c   1.000
_cell.angle_alpha   90.00
_cell.angle_beta   90.00
_cell.angle_gamma   90.00
#
_symmetry.space_group_name_H-M   'P 1'
#
loop_
_entity.id
_entity.type
_entity.pdbx_description
1 polymer ?
#
loop_
_entity_poly.entity_id
_entity_poly.type
_entity_poly.pdbx_seq_one_letter_code
_entity_poly.pdbx_strand_id
1 'polypeptide(L)'
;ILSIGIIKIYYLVKTMNIKKDPRDFLLNCFSIAIESANPIKSLRNFLPSPPKGRVLVVGAGKAAASMAKAVEIEWASGVKSSGIVITRYAHGLPLKSIKCIEAGHPVPDNAGEDAAREIYESVSVLGEDDLLLCLISGGGSSLLSLPADGLENDDIKLVTKELLRCGAPITDINIVRKHISKIQGGKLALQSKAPVCALIISDVVGDNPSDIASGPCSPD
;
A
#
# COMPACT_ATOMS: atom_id res chain seq x y z
N ILE A 1 7.60 -11.58 3.01
CA ILE A 1 8.46 -10.50 3.54
C ILE A 1 9.77 -10.58 2.79
N LEU A 2 10.07 -9.59 1.96
CA LEU A 2 11.22 -9.56 1.06
C LEU A 2 12.43 -8.90 1.70
N SER A 3 13.38 -9.71 2.11
CA SER A 3 14.75 -9.30 2.47
C SER A 3 15.73 -9.39 1.28
N ILE A 4 15.30 -9.11 0.04
CA ILE A 4 16.14 -9.29 -1.15
C ILE A 4 17.10 -8.12 -1.40
N GLY A 5 16.80 -6.92 -0.89
CA GLY A 5 17.65 -5.73 -1.11
C GLY A 5 19.03 -5.80 -0.48
N ILE A 6 19.16 -6.34 0.71
CA ILE A 6 20.40 -6.29 1.50
C ILE A 6 21.47 -7.24 0.94
N ILE A 7 21.11 -8.41 0.45
CA ILE A 7 22.08 -9.41 -0.06
C ILE A 7 22.73 -8.93 -1.37
N LYS A 8 21.97 -8.27 -2.24
CA LYS A 8 22.49 -7.77 -3.51
C LYS A 8 23.46 -6.60 -3.33
N ILE A 9 23.23 -5.76 -2.32
CA ILE A 9 24.13 -4.65 -1.95
C ILE A 9 25.44 -5.19 -1.40
N TYR A 10 25.43 -6.23 -0.56
CA TYR A 10 26.64 -6.82 0.02
C TYR A 10 27.57 -7.44 -1.03
N TYR A 11 27.01 -8.10 -2.05
CA TYR A 11 27.80 -8.72 -3.13
C TYR A 11 28.45 -7.68 -4.06
N LEU A 12 27.74 -6.57 -4.35
CA LEU A 12 28.26 -5.50 -5.20
C LEU A 12 29.36 -4.68 -4.50
N VAL A 13 29.21 -4.41 -3.21
CA VAL A 13 30.25 -3.71 -2.42
C VAL A 13 31.57 -4.49 -2.42
N LYS A 14 31.52 -5.84 -2.41
CA LYS A 14 32.73 -6.69 -2.39
C LYS A 14 33.50 -6.70 -3.72
N THR A 15 32.87 -6.36 -4.83
CA THR A 15 33.44 -6.36 -6.18
C THR A 15 33.84 -4.97 -6.69
N MET A 16 33.43 -3.89 -6.00
CA MET A 16 33.72 -2.52 -6.41
C MET A 16 35.02 -2.01 -5.82
N ASN A 17 35.85 -1.42 -6.67
CA ASN A 17 37.13 -0.83 -6.27
C ASN A 17 36.91 0.59 -5.68
N ILE A 18 36.70 0.65 -4.37
CA ILE A 18 36.40 1.89 -3.59
C ILE A 18 37.51 2.97 -3.77
N LYS A 19 38.69 2.58 -4.23
CA LYS A 19 39.86 3.45 -4.29
C LYS A 19 39.86 4.48 -5.44
N LYS A 20 38.98 4.33 -6.44
CA LYS A 20 38.99 5.20 -7.63
C LYS A 20 38.26 6.52 -7.42
N ASP A 21 37.07 6.53 -6.87
CA ASP A 21 36.32 7.73 -6.49
C ASP A 21 35.25 7.39 -5.42
N PRO A 22 35.43 7.81 -4.18
CA PRO A 22 34.47 7.55 -3.11
C PRO A 22 33.06 8.13 -3.37
N ARG A 23 32.97 9.25 -4.09
CA ARG A 23 31.71 9.88 -4.41
C ARG A 23 30.91 9.04 -5.40
N ASP A 24 31.54 8.60 -6.48
CA ASP A 24 30.89 7.75 -7.49
C ASP A 24 30.49 6.40 -6.89
N PHE A 25 31.31 5.85 -5.98
CA PHE A 25 30.96 4.65 -5.24
C PHE A 25 29.67 4.84 -4.41
N LEU A 26 29.57 5.92 -3.64
CA LEU A 26 28.38 6.21 -2.82
C LEU A 26 27.13 6.48 -3.68
N LEU A 27 27.26 7.21 -4.77
CA LEU A 27 26.18 7.45 -5.73
C LEU A 27 25.69 6.14 -6.35
N ASN A 28 26.58 5.24 -6.72
CA ASN A 28 26.21 3.93 -7.23
C ASN A 28 25.50 3.07 -6.18
N CYS A 29 25.98 3.04 -4.94
CA CYS A 29 25.30 2.36 -3.84
C CYS A 29 23.89 2.90 -3.62
N PHE A 30 23.72 4.21 -3.62
CA PHE A 30 22.44 4.87 -3.50
C PHE A 30 21.49 4.52 -4.65
N SER A 31 21.97 4.60 -5.88
CA SER A 31 21.18 4.23 -7.08
C SER A 31 20.73 2.76 -7.05
N ILE A 32 21.60 1.86 -6.64
CA ILE A 32 21.28 0.43 -6.52
C ILE A 32 20.24 0.21 -5.42
N ALA A 33 20.34 0.92 -4.30
CA ALA A 33 19.36 0.83 -3.21
C ALA A 33 17.96 1.27 -3.69
N ILE A 34 17.88 2.42 -4.39
CA ILE A 34 16.63 2.92 -4.97
C ILE A 34 16.07 1.92 -6.00
N GLU A 35 16.90 1.44 -6.91
CA GLU A 35 16.48 0.47 -7.92
C GLU A 35 15.98 -0.84 -7.33
N SER A 36 16.61 -1.32 -6.27
CA SER A 36 16.21 -2.55 -5.58
C SER A 36 14.86 -2.40 -4.87
N ALA A 37 14.55 -1.20 -4.40
CA ALA A 37 13.27 -0.87 -3.79
C ALA A 37 12.18 -0.47 -4.79
N ASN A 38 12.49 -0.39 -6.10
CA ASN A 38 11.55 0.04 -7.12
C ASN A 38 10.43 -1.00 -7.32
N PRO A 39 9.16 -0.68 -6.99
CA PRO A 39 8.05 -1.62 -7.11
C PRO A 39 7.85 -2.15 -8.53
N ILE A 40 8.11 -1.33 -9.56
CA ILE A 40 7.97 -1.72 -10.97
C ILE A 40 8.85 -2.91 -11.31
N LYS A 41 10.02 -3.02 -10.67
CA LYS A 41 10.95 -4.13 -10.92
C LYS A 41 10.74 -5.32 -9.98
N SER A 42 10.37 -5.05 -8.73
CA SER A 42 10.31 -6.09 -7.70
C SER A 42 8.97 -6.83 -7.65
N LEU A 43 7.86 -6.15 -7.93
CA LEU A 43 6.51 -6.67 -7.69
C LEU A 43 6.15 -7.86 -8.59
N ARG A 44 6.64 -7.89 -9.82
CA ARG A 44 6.30 -8.91 -10.82
C ARG A 44 6.48 -10.35 -10.34
N ASN A 45 7.49 -10.60 -9.51
CA ASN A 45 7.81 -11.93 -9.01
C ASN A 45 6.84 -12.43 -7.93
N PHE A 46 5.92 -11.59 -7.47
CA PHE A 46 4.98 -11.85 -6.37
C PHE A 46 3.52 -11.76 -6.81
N LEU A 47 3.28 -11.39 -8.05
CA LEU A 47 1.92 -11.39 -8.58
C LEU A 47 1.37 -12.82 -8.59
N PRO A 48 0.15 -13.03 -8.08
CA PRO A 48 -0.49 -14.34 -8.12
C PRO A 48 -0.87 -14.73 -9.55
N SER A 49 -1.15 -16.00 -9.76
CA SER A 49 -1.75 -16.45 -11.01
C SER A 49 -3.10 -15.77 -11.22
N PRO A 50 -3.42 -15.34 -12.44
CA PRO A 50 -4.71 -14.72 -12.74
C PRO A 50 -5.88 -15.65 -12.39
N PRO A 51 -6.99 -15.11 -11.84
CA PRO A 51 -8.20 -15.87 -11.55
C PRO A 51 -8.97 -16.21 -12.83
N LYS A 52 -10.03 -17.00 -12.69
CA LYS A 52 -10.98 -17.25 -13.79
C LYS A 52 -11.84 -16.01 -14.12
N GLY A 53 -12.17 -15.26 -13.09
CA GLY A 53 -12.94 -14.02 -13.16
C GLY A 53 -12.08 -12.78 -13.43
N ARG A 54 -12.49 -11.67 -12.89
CA ARG A 54 -11.78 -10.37 -12.96
C ARG A 54 -10.82 -10.18 -11.78
N VAL A 55 -9.86 -9.28 -11.97
CA VAL A 55 -9.02 -8.80 -10.87
C VAL A 55 -9.45 -7.39 -10.49
N LEU A 56 -9.85 -7.20 -9.23
CA LEU A 56 -9.99 -5.87 -8.65
C LEU A 56 -8.69 -5.51 -7.94
N VAL A 57 -8.02 -4.48 -8.44
CA VAL A 57 -6.80 -3.93 -7.85
C VAL A 57 -7.17 -2.75 -6.98
N VAL A 58 -6.90 -2.85 -5.69
CA VAL A 58 -7.08 -1.73 -4.75
C VAL A 58 -5.78 -1.46 -4.02
N GLY A 59 -5.60 -0.25 -3.52
CA GLY A 59 -4.39 -0.01 -2.76
C GLY A 59 -4.28 1.37 -2.17
N ALA A 60 -3.37 1.52 -1.22
CA ALA A 60 -3.05 2.81 -0.64
C ALA A 60 -1.61 2.90 -0.12
N GLY A 61 -1.05 4.08 -0.23
CA GLY A 61 0.29 4.39 0.28
C GLY A 61 1.14 5.16 -0.72
N LYS A 62 2.30 5.60 -0.27
CA LYS A 62 3.23 6.42 -1.07
C LYS A 62 3.72 5.71 -2.35
N ALA A 63 3.77 4.36 -2.33
CA ALA A 63 4.18 3.55 -3.47
C ALA A 63 3.00 2.93 -4.24
N ALA A 64 1.75 3.17 -3.86
CA ALA A 64 0.58 2.51 -4.43
C ALA A 64 0.47 2.71 -5.96
N ALA A 65 0.73 3.93 -6.46
CA ALA A 65 0.70 4.23 -7.89
C ALA A 65 1.78 3.45 -8.66
N SER A 66 3.00 3.35 -8.15
CA SER A 66 4.08 2.59 -8.78
C SER A 66 3.86 1.06 -8.71
N MET A 67 3.25 0.58 -7.63
CA MET A 67 2.82 -0.82 -7.52
C MET A 67 1.72 -1.14 -8.54
N ALA A 68 0.71 -0.28 -8.68
CA ALA A 68 -0.34 -0.44 -9.70
C ALA A 68 0.23 -0.39 -11.13
N LYS A 69 1.21 0.49 -11.36
CA LYS A 69 1.93 0.54 -12.65
C LYS A 69 2.65 -0.77 -12.95
N ALA A 70 3.27 -1.40 -11.96
CA ALA A 70 3.89 -2.71 -12.11
C ALA A 70 2.86 -3.78 -12.51
N VAL A 71 1.69 -3.79 -11.87
CA VAL A 71 0.59 -4.71 -12.22
C VAL A 71 0.13 -4.52 -13.66
N GLU A 72 -0.08 -3.28 -14.11
CA GLU A 72 -0.48 -3.00 -15.49
C GLU A 72 0.57 -3.41 -16.53
N ILE A 73 1.86 -3.32 -16.19
CA ILE A 73 2.94 -3.74 -17.08
C ILE A 73 2.97 -5.26 -17.21
N GLU A 74 2.91 -5.98 -16.10
CA GLU A 74 3.04 -7.44 -16.08
C GLU A 74 1.77 -8.13 -16.63
N TRP A 75 0.59 -7.58 -16.39
CA TRP A 75 -0.68 -8.13 -16.86
C TRP A 75 -1.24 -7.41 -18.10
N ALA A 76 -0.38 -6.73 -18.87
CA ALA A 76 -0.79 -5.95 -20.05
C ALA A 76 -1.55 -6.78 -21.11
N SER A 77 -1.35 -8.09 -21.16
CA SER A 77 -2.01 -8.99 -22.09
C SER A 77 -2.77 -10.10 -21.35
N GLY A 78 -4.10 -10.10 -21.50
CA GLY A 78 -4.95 -11.23 -21.14
C GLY A 78 -5.59 -11.22 -19.75
N VAL A 79 -5.22 -10.32 -18.85
CA VAL A 79 -5.86 -10.21 -17.54
C VAL A 79 -6.80 -9.00 -17.49
N LYS A 80 -8.07 -9.24 -17.20
CA LYS A 80 -9.06 -8.16 -16.99
C LYS A 80 -8.86 -7.59 -15.58
N SER A 81 -8.02 -6.58 -15.47
CA SER A 81 -7.80 -5.85 -14.22
C SER A 81 -8.38 -4.44 -14.29
N SER A 82 -9.02 -4.03 -13.22
CA SER A 82 -9.50 -2.67 -12.98
C SER A 82 -9.41 -2.36 -11.50
N GLY A 83 -9.57 -1.11 -11.10
CA GLY A 83 -9.58 -0.79 -9.68
C GLY A 83 -9.16 0.64 -9.37
N ILE A 84 -8.80 0.86 -8.11
CA ILE A 84 -8.50 2.18 -7.56
C ILE A 84 -7.32 2.07 -6.60
N VAL A 85 -6.35 2.93 -6.78
CA VAL A 85 -5.27 3.11 -5.80
C VAL A 85 -5.21 4.57 -5.35
N ILE A 86 -4.89 4.76 -4.07
CA ILE A 86 -4.80 6.07 -3.44
C ILE A 86 -3.34 6.35 -3.08
N THR A 87 -2.81 7.45 -3.55
CA THR A 87 -1.47 7.90 -3.18
C THR A 87 -1.50 9.35 -2.69
N ARG A 88 -0.40 9.82 -2.11
CA ARG A 88 -0.33 11.22 -1.69
C ARG A 88 -0.21 12.15 -2.89
N TYR A 89 -0.59 13.40 -2.72
CA TYR A 89 -0.41 14.45 -3.73
C TYR A 89 1.00 14.48 -4.32
N ALA A 90 1.11 14.75 -5.62
CA ALA A 90 2.33 14.76 -6.42
C ALA A 90 3.07 13.39 -6.51
N HIS A 91 2.38 12.27 -6.23
CA HIS A 91 2.91 10.91 -6.37
C HIS A 91 2.08 10.03 -7.32
N GLY A 92 1.04 10.58 -7.93
CA GLY A 92 0.25 9.90 -8.94
C GLY A 92 1.08 9.55 -10.17
N LEU A 93 0.73 8.45 -10.81
CA LEU A 93 1.29 8.02 -12.08
C LEU A 93 0.19 7.80 -13.11
N PRO A 94 0.45 8.01 -14.40
CA PRO A 94 -0.50 7.68 -15.45
C PRO A 94 -0.69 6.17 -15.53
N LEU A 95 -1.89 5.72 -15.22
CA LEU A 95 -2.36 4.34 -15.31
C LEU A 95 -3.39 4.20 -16.43
N LYS A 96 -3.63 2.98 -16.91
CA LYS A 96 -4.52 2.69 -18.06
C LYS A 96 -5.89 2.17 -17.61
N SER A 97 -5.91 1.19 -16.74
CA SER A 97 -7.10 0.47 -16.28
C SER A 97 -7.40 0.65 -14.81
N ILE A 98 -6.42 1.10 -14.04
CA ILE A 98 -6.52 1.36 -12.60
C ILE A 98 -6.59 2.86 -12.40
N LYS A 99 -7.60 3.33 -11.67
CA LYS A 99 -7.76 4.75 -11.30
C LYS A 99 -6.75 5.10 -10.21
N CYS A 100 -5.97 6.15 -10.42
CA CYS A 100 -5.05 6.66 -9.41
C CYS A 100 -5.60 7.96 -8.82
N ILE A 101 -5.91 7.95 -7.54
CA ILE A 101 -6.41 9.11 -6.80
C ILE A 101 -5.29 9.65 -5.93
N GLU A 102 -5.10 10.95 -5.95
CA GLU A 102 -4.22 11.66 -5.03
C GLU A 102 -5.02 12.23 -3.87
N ALA A 103 -4.51 12.07 -2.64
CA ALA A 103 -5.18 12.44 -1.41
C ALA A 103 -4.22 12.94 -0.34
N GLY A 104 -4.78 13.47 0.76
CA GLY A 104 -4.06 14.04 1.88
C GLY A 104 -3.27 13.03 2.70
N HIS A 105 -2.00 13.35 2.95
CA HIS A 105 -1.10 12.61 3.83
C HIS A 105 -0.11 13.59 4.48
N PRO A 106 0.12 13.57 5.79
CA PRO A 106 -0.35 12.59 6.80
C PRO A 106 -1.78 12.83 7.33
N VAL A 107 -2.42 13.95 6.98
CA VAL A 107 -3.78 14.26 7.42
C VAL A 107 -4.77 13.80 6.34
N PRO A 108 -5.76 12.95 6.67
CA PRO A 108 -6.79 12.52 5.74
C PRO A 108 -7.62 13.70 5.22
N ASP A 109 -8.09 13.59 3.98
CA ASP A 109 -8.99 14.55 3.34
C ASP A 109 -10.17 13.87 2.65
N ASN A 110 -11.08 14.65 2.10
CA ASN A 110 -12.29 14.14 1.45
C ASN A 110 -11.96 13.31 0.19
N ALA A 111 -10.91 13.66 -0.55
CA ALA A 111 -10.51 12.88 -1.73
C ALA A 111 -10.11 11.44 -1.35
N GLY A 112 -9.42 11.28 -0.21
CA GLY A 112 -9.07 9.97 0.33
C GLY A 112 -10.29 9.21 0.82
N GLU A 113 -11.22 9.88 1.51
CA GLU A 113 -12.46 9.24 1.99
C GLU A 113 -13.34 8.76 0.84
N ASP A 114 -13.58 9.62 -0.15
CA ASP A 114 -14.41 9.27 -1.31
C ASP A 114 -13.82 8.07 -2.07
N ALA A 115 -12.51 8.07 -2.29
CA ALA A 115 -11.81 6.95 -2.92
C ALA A 115 -11.85 5.67 -2.06
N ALA A 116 -11.71 5.79 -0.74
CA ALA A 116 -11.81 4.66 0.19
C ALA A 116 -13.23 4.06 0.19
N ARG A 117 -14.26 4.89 0.09
CA ARG A 117 -15.65 4.46 -0.04
C ARG A 117 -15.88 3.71 -1.35
N GLU A 118 -15.40 4.27 -2.48
CA GLU A 118 -15.47 3.62 -3.79
C GLU A 118 -14.75 2.26 -3.80
N ILE A 119 -13.58 2.16 -3.13
CA ILE A 119 -12.86 0.90 -2.93
C ILE A 119 -13.72 -0.10 -2.13
N TYR A 120 -14.25 0.32 -0.97
CA TYR A 120 -15.03 -0.55 -0.09
C TYR A 120 -16.27 -1.12 -0.79
N GLU A 121 -17.00 -0.29 -1.55
CA GLU A 121 -18.15 -0.69 -2.35
C GLU A 121 -17.76 -1.65 -3.47
N SER A 122 -16.65 -1.36 -4.18
CA SER A 122 -16.15 -2.22 -5.26
C SER A 122 -15.73 -3.61 -4.77
N VAL A 123 -15.21 -3.72 -3.56
CA VAL A 123 -14.81 -5.00 -2.94
C VAL A 123 -16.04 -5.83 -2.60
N SER A 124 -17.13 -5.22 -2.15
CA SER A 124 -18.35 -5.90 -1.72
C SER A 124 -19.06 -6.71 -2.81
N VAL A 125 -18.82 -6.36 -4.07
CA VAL A 125 -19.48 -6.98 -5.25
C VAL A 125 -18.61 -8.04 -5.93
N LEU A 126 -17.47 -8.40 -5.35
CA LEU A 126 -16.62 -9.48 -5.88
C LEU A 126 -17.24 -10.86 -5.61
N GLY A 127 -17.09 -11.76 -6.57
CA GLY A 127 -17.48 -13.17 -6.48
C GLY A 127 -16.29 -14.08 -6.19
N GLU A 128 -16.58 -15.34 -5.92
CA GLU A 128 -15.56 -16.35 -5.55
C GLU A 128 -14.54 -16.64 -6.66
N ASP A 129 -14.92 -16.47 -7.94
CA ASP A 129 -14.03 -16.63 -9.10
C ASP A 129 -13.14 -15.41 -9.39
N ASP A 130 -13.40 -14.26 -8.74
CA ASP A 130 -12.63 -13.04 -8.86
C ASP A 130 -11.37 -13.08 -7.97
N LEU A 131 -10.54 -12.05 -8.05
CA LEU A 131 -9.39 -11.83 -7.16
C LEU A 131 -9.39 -10.39 -6.67
N LEU A 132 -9.28 -10.20 -5.36
CA LEU A 132 -8.94 -8.93 -4.76
C LEU A 132 -7.41 -8.82 -4.59
N LEU A 133 -6.77 -7.96 -5.36
CA LEU A 133 -5.35 -7.66 -5.24
C LEU A 133 -5.16 -6.33 -4.49
N CYS A 134 -4.62 -6.39 -3.28
CA CYS A 134 -4.37 -5.23 -2.43
C CYS A 134 -2.90 -4.80 -2.52
N LEU A 135 -2.65 -3.55 -2.89
CA LEU A 135 -1.32 -2.95 -3.04
C LEU A 135 -1.10 -1.94 -1.91
N ILE A 136 -0.40 -2.35 -0.86
CA ILE A 136 -0.29 -1.58 0.38
C ILE A 136 1.15 -1.11 0.59
N SER A 137 1.30 0.14 1.01
CA SER A 137 2.61 0.69 1.38
C SER A 137 2.50 1.77 2.47
N GLY A 138 3.63 2.25 2.94
CA GLY A 138 3.70 3.29 3.98
C GLY A 138 2.85 4.51 3.68
N GLY A 139 2.21 5.04 4.72
CA GLY A 139 1.28 6.16 4.64
C GLY A 139 -0.17 5.77 4.32
N GLY A 140 -0.45 4.49 4.08
CA GLY A 140 -1.78 4.00 3.74
C GLY A 140 -2.84 4.25 4.82
N SER A 141 -2.46 4.33 6.10
CA SER A 141 -3.42 4.56 7.19
C SER A 141 -4.22 5.87 7.08
N SER A 142 -3.61 6.93 6.53
CA SER A 142 -4.32 8.21 6.30
C SER A 142 -4.99 8.27 4.94
N LEU A 143 -4.39 7.63 3.94
CA LEU A 143 -4.88 7.64 2.56
C LEU A 143 -6.12 6.74 2.39
N LEU A 144 -6.14 5.58 3.05
CA LEU A 144 -7.25 4.62 3.03
C LEU A 144 -8.03 4.73 4.35
N SER A 145 -8.65 5.87 4.56
CA SER A 145 -9.45 6.17 5.76
C SER A 145 -10.92 6.20 5.41
N LEU A 146 -11.70 5.32 6.02
CA LEU A 146 -13.15 5.33 5.95
C LEU A 146 -13.70 5.14 7.36
N PRO A 147 -14.40 6.14 7.92
CA PRO A 147 -14.96 6.06 9.25
C PRO A 147 -15.97 4.92 9.41
N ALA A 148 -16.07 4.37 10.63
CA ALA A 148 -17.13 3.44 10.98
C ALA A 148 -18.50 4.14 10.96
N ASP A 149 -19.59 3.36 10.88
CA ASP A 149 -20.94 3.89 10.80
C ASP A 149 -21.24 4.82 11.98
N GLY A 150 -21.79 5.99 11.69
CA GLY A 150 -22.10 7.02 12.68
C GLY A 150 -20.94 7.94 13.04
N LEU A 151 -19.78 7.78 12.41
CA LEU A 151 -18.62 8.65 12.57
C LEU A 151 -18.30 9.38 11.25
N GLU A 152 -17.67 10.53 11.38
CA GLU A 152 -17.17 11.33 10.26
C GLU A 152 -15.64 11.41 10.29
N ASN A 153 -15.02 11.85 9.19
CA ASN A 153 -13.56 12.02 9.12
C ASN A 153 -13.04 12.99 10.19
N ASP A 154 -13.81 13.99 10.56
CA ASP A 154 -13.42 14.96 11.59
C ASP A 154 -13.38 14.32 12.97
N ASP A 155 -14.20 13.30 13.25
CA ASP A 155 -14.12 12.51 14.47
C ASP A 155 -12.80 11.72 14.51
N ILE A 156 -12.43 11.09 13.39
CA ILE A 156 -11.14 10.36 13.27
C ILE A 156 -9.95 11.29 13.52
N LYS A 157 -9.99 12.50 12.93
CA LYS A 157 -8.94 13.52 13.12
C LYS A 157 -8.88 13.97 14.57
N LEU A 158 -10.03 14.24 15.18
CA LEU A 158 -10.12 14.68 16.59
C LEU A 158 -9.57 13.61 17.52
N VAL A 159 -10.03 12.37 17.41
CA VAL A 159 -9.54 11.24 18.22
C VAL A 159 -8.03 11.07 18.06
N THR A 160 -7.52 11.09 16.82
CA THR A 160 -6.09 10.96 16.56
C THR A 160 -5.29 12.10 17.20
N LYS A 161 -5.77 13.34 17.10
CA LYS A 161 -5.15 14.51 17.72
C LYS A 161 -5.10 14.40 19.24
N GLU A 162 -6.20 13.97 19.88
CA GLU A 162 -6.24 13.83 21.33
C GLU A 162 -5.34 12.69 21.82
N LEU A 163 -5.26 11.57 21.10
CA LEU A 163 -4.34 10.48 21.41
C LEU A 163 -2.87 10.92 21.32
N LEU A 164 -2.52 11.71 20.30
CA LEU A 164 -1.19 12.31 20.20
C LEU A 164 -0.89 13.29 21.33
N ARG A 165 -1.88 14.11 21.70
CA ARG A 165 -1.78 15.12 22.76
C ARG A 165 -1.54 14.50 24.15
N CYS A 166 -2.16 13.36 24.44
CA CYS A 166 -1.96 12.64 25.71
C CYS A 166 -0.69 11.77 25.72
N GLY A 167 0.09 11.74 24.62
CA GLY A 167 1.35 10.99 24.54
C GLY A 167 1.15 9.48 24.36
N ALA A 168 0.00 9.05 23.81
CA ALA A 168 -0.23 7.64 23.53
C ALA A 168 0.83 7.07 22.58
N PRO A 169 1.33 5.85 22.80
CA PRO A 169 2.22 5.16 21.87
C PRO A 169 1.53 4.96 20.50
N ILE A 170 2.32 4.92 19.44
CA ILE A 170 1.78 4.73 18.09
C ILE A 170 1.00 3.42 17.94
N THR A 171 1.37 2.38 18.66
CA THR A 171 0.66 1.11 18.71
C THR A 171 -0.77 1.28 19.22
N ASP A 172 -0.96 2.00 20.31
CA ASP A 172 -2.27 2.25 20.93
C ASP A 172 -3.13 3.15 20.05
N ILE A 173 -2.51 4.17 19.43
CA ILE A 173 -3.18 5.02 18.43
C ILE A 173 -3.71 4.18 17.27
N ASN A 174 -2.90 3.24 16.76
CA ASN A 174 -3.29 2.37 15.66
C ASN A 174 -4.43 1.41 16.07
N ILE A 175 -4.40 0.87 17.30
CA ILE A 175 -5.50 0.04 17.81
C ILE A 175 -6.82 0.82 17.77
N VAL A 176 -6.85 2.01 18.34
CA VAL A 176 -8.07 2.85 18.34
C VAL A 176 -8.52 3.14 16.90
N ARG A 177 -7.60 3.55 16.02
CA ARG A 177 -7.91 3.87 14.62
C ARG A 177 -8.53 2.70 13.87
N LYS A 178 -8.02 1.48 14.06
CA LYS A 178 -8.59 0.26 13.48
C LYS A 178 -10.05 0.06 13.92
N HIS A 179 -10.35 0.29 15.20
CA HIS A 179 -11.70 0.07 15.74
C HIS A 179 -12.74 1.11 15.26
N ILE A 180 -12.32 2.34 14.98
CA ILE A 180 -13.19 3.40 14.44
C ILE A 180 -13.20 3.49 12.91
N SER A 181 -12.64 2.49 12.21
CA SER A 181 -12.56 2.41 10.75
C SER A 181 -13.40 1.25 10.20
N LYS A 182 -13.98 1.43 9.01
CA LYS A 182 -14.64 0.37 8.21
C LYS A 182 -13.66 -0.49 7.41
N ILE A 183 -12.42 -0.06 7.25
CA ILE A 183 -11.46 -0.67 6.31
C ILE A 183 -10.30 -1.32 7.04
N GLN A 184 -9.77 -0.66 8.07
CA GLN A 184 -8.57 -1.08 8.79
C GLN A 184 -8.83 -2.30 9.69
N GLY A 185 -7.77 -2.98 10.16
CA GLY A 185 -7.90 -4.16 11.02
C GLY A 185 -8.55 -5.35 10.31
N GLY A 186 -8.16 -5.65 9.07
CA GLY A 186 -8.65 -6.78 8.29
C GLY A 186 -10.02 -6.58 7.65
N LYS A 187 -10.72 -5.49 7.95
CA LYS A 187 -12.11 -5.30 7.55
C LYS A 187 -12.31 -5.18 6.03
N LEU A 188 -11.31 -4.65 5.29
CA LEU A 188 -11.37 -4.63 3.83
C LEU A 188 -11.35 -6.05 3.25
N ALA A 189 -10.49 -6.91 3.76
CA ALA A 189 -10.43 -8.31 3.32
C ALA A 189 -11.71 -9.08 3.68
N LEU A 190 -12.27 -8.84 4.86
CA LEU A 190 -13.53 -9.45 5.30
C LEU A 190 -14.73 -9.06 4.44
N GLN A 191 -14.69 -7.89 3.79
CA GLN A 191 -15.74 -7.43 2.88
C GLN A 191 -15.77 -8.23 1.57
N SER A 192 -14.66 -8.90 1.20
CA SER A 192 -14.52 -9.63 -0.06
C SER A 192 -15.00 -11.08 0.06
N LYS A 193 -15.78 -11.54 -0.94
CA LYS A 193 -16.05 -12.96 -1.16
C LYS A 193 -14.98 -13.63 -2.02
N ALA A 194 -14.22 -12.83 -2.77
CA ALA A 194 -13.12 -13.29 -3.59
C ALA A 194 -11.88 -13.62 -2.73
N PRO A 195 -11.00 -14.53 -3.18
CA PRO A 195 -9.67 -14.66 -2.62
C PRO A 195 -8.93 -13.32 -2.57
N VAL A 196 -8.20 -13.07 -1.49
CA VAL A 196 -7.45 -11.81 -1.27
C VAL A 196 -5.96 -12.10 -1.34
N CYS A 197 -5.26 -11.33 -2.17
CA CYS A 197 -3.80 -11.28 -2.20
C CYS A 197 -3.34 -9.86 -1.82
N ALA A 198 -2.60 -9.73 -0.73
CA ALA A 198 -2.04 -8.45 -0.31
C ALA A 198 -0.53 -8.43 -0.58
N LEU A 199 -0.09 -7.50 -1.42
CA LEU A 199 1.32 -7.20 -1.65
C LEU A 199 1.65 -5.93 -0.87
N ILE A 200 2.65 -6.03 0.02
CA ILE A 200 2.94 -4.99 0.99
C ILE A 200 4.39 -4.56 0.87
N ILE A 201 4.62 -3.24 0.76
CA ILE A 201 5.93 -2.62 0.91
C ILE A 201 5.97 -1.95 2.27
N SER A 202 6.76 -2.51 3.18
CA SER A 202 6.84 -2.07 4.56
C SER A 202 7.80 -0.89 4.73
N ASP A 203 7.39 0.08 5.55
CA ASP A 203 8.22 1.12 6.14
C ASP A 203 8.18 1.07 7.70
N VAL A 204 7.71 -0.05 8.25
CA VAL A 204 7.56 -0.27 9.69
C VAL A 204 8.59 -1.28 10.19
N VAL A 205 9.21 -1.00 11.33
CA VAL A 205 10.16 -1.92 11.97
C VAL A 205 9.44 -3.21 12.38
N GLY A 206 10.00 -4.36 11.98
CA GLY A 206 9.42 -5.68 12.27
C GLY A 206 8.45 -6.19 11.19
N ASP A 207 8.12 -5.37 10.19
CA ASP A 207 7.32 -5.75 9.00
C ASP A 207 5.98 -6.42 9.34
N ASN A 208 5.39 -6.10 10.49
CA ASN A 208 4.11 -6.67 10.88
C ASN A 208 2.98 -6.14 9.95
N PRO A 209 2.31 -6.99 9.17
CA PRO A 209 1.28 -6.56 8.22
C PRO A 209 0.10 -5.82 8.89
N SER A 210 -0.19 -6.10 10.17
CA SER A 210 -1.26 -5.43 10.90
C SER A 210 -0.96 -3.96 11.24
N ASP A 211 0.33 -3.58 11.20
CA ASP A 211 0.76 -2.20 11.50
C ASP A 211 0.93 -1.36 10.23
N ILE A 212 1.23 -2.00 9.09
CA ILE A 212 1.41 -1.32 7.82
C ILE A 212 0.04 -0.89 7.29
N ALA A 213 -0.14 0.43 7.07
CA ALA A 213 -1.42 1.03 6.69
C ALA A 213 -2.57 0.68 7.66
N SER A 214 -2.26 0.34 8.92
CA SER A 214 -3.23 -0.17 9.91
C SER A 214 -3.95 -1.46 9.47
N GLY A 215 -3.26 -2.30 8.70
CA GLY A 215 -3.67 -3.65 8.37
C GLY A 215 -5.01 -3.84 7.68
N PRO A 216 -5.31 -3.24 6.51
CA PRO A 216 -6.62 -3.39 5.88
C PRO A 216 -6.94 -4.84 5.48
N CYS A 217 -5.90 -5.65 5.26
CA CYS A 217 -6.01 -7.05 4.86
C CYS A 217 -5.42 -8.03 5.90
N SER A 218 -5.09 -7.55 7.09
CA SER A 218 -4.54 -8.39 8.16
C SER A 218 -5.49 -8.44 9.34
N PRO A 219 -5.70 -9.61 9.96
CA PRO A 219 -6.51 -9.70 11.18
C PRO A 219 -5.96 -8.77 12.27
N ASP A 220 -6.86 -8.24 13.08
CA ASP A 220 -6.53 -7.42 14.24
C ASP A 220 -6.45 -8.29 15.48
#